data_783f5b1686b279ebe9ddab1f9dda79d8
#
_entry.id   783f5b1686b279ebe9ddab1f9dda79d8
#
_cell.length_a   1.000
_cell.length_b   1.000
_cell.length_c   1.000
_cell.angle_alpha   90.00
_cell.angle_beta   90.00
_cell.angle_gamma   90.00
#
_symmetry.space_group_name_H-M   'P 1'
#
loop_
_entity.id
_entity.type
_entity.pdbx_description
1 polymer ?
#
loop_
_entity_poly.entity_id
_entity_poly.type
_entity_poly.pdbx_seq_one_letter_code
_entity_poly.pdbx_strand_id
1 'polypeptide(L)'
;MTAPPSEDTPVDPFHDIPEPETDVVRSGEDLDWGAIEALLRLELPPELINSGEFHVRQFPNGSANLTYLIAFGDHELVLRRPPFGTIAPGAHDMRREYKVLSQLWRSFDKAPRAYVLCDDHDVAGADFFVMERRH
;
A
#
# COMPACT_ATOMS: atom_id res chain seq x y z
N MET A 1 18.82 27.08 -6.55
CA MET A 1 19.50 26.06 -5.76
C MET A 1 18.71 25.76 -4.49
N THR A 2 18.37 24.51 -4.29
CA THR A 2 17.61 24.11 -3.12
C THR A 2 18.56 23.88 -1.95
N ALA A 3 18.24 24.46 -0.81
CA ALA A 3 19.01 24.20 0.40
C ALA A 3 18.83 22.72 0.80
N PRO A 4 19.88 22.08 1.32
CA PRO A 4 19.72 20.74 1.86
C PRO A 4 18.75 20.77 3.04
N PRO A 5 18.02 19.68 3.28
CA PRO A 5 17.14 19.62 4.44
C PRO A 5 17.94 19.79 5.73
N SER A 6 17.33 20.46 6.69
CA SER A 6 17.95 20.62 8.00
C SER A 6 18.15 19.26 8.66
N GLU A 7 19.28 19.08 9.33
CA GLU A 7 19.55 17.86 10.08
C GLU A 7 18.52 17.63 11.20
N ASP A 8 17.87 18.71 11.64
CA ASP A 8 16.85 18.65 12.68
C ASP A 8 15.48 18.23 12.14
N THR A 9 15.33 18.17 10.80
CA THR A 9 14.07 17.79 10.20
C THR A 9 13.93 16.27 10.24
N PRO A 10 12.79 15.75 10.75
CA PRO A 10 12.57 14.31 10.71
C PRO A 10 12.66 13.79 9.27
N VAL A 11 13.33 12.68 9.09
CA VAL A 11 13.48 12.11 7.76
C VAL A 11 12.16 11.51 7.33
N ASP A 12 11.58 12.06 6.26
CA ASP A 12 10.40 11.48 5.62
C ASP A 12 10.86 10.23 4.85
N PRO A 13 10.34 9.02 5.18
CA PRO A 13 10.77 7.82 4.48
C PRO A 13 10.43 7.84 2.99
N PHE A 14 9.59 8.77 2.55
CA PHE A 14 9.19 8.91 1.16
C PHE A 14 9.84 10.07 0.44
N HIS A 15 10.87 10.71 1.03
CA HIS A 15 11.45 11.93 0.44
C HIS A 15 12.11 11.69 -0.91
N ASP A 16 12.52 10.44 -1.22
CA ASP A 16 13.10 10.09 -2.50
C ASP A 16 12.06 9.79 -3.57
N ILE A 17 10.77 9.79 -3.20
CA ILE A 17 9.69 9.52 -4.16
C ILE A 17 9.43 10.78 -4.96
N PRO A 18 9.55 10.73 -6.31
CA PRO A 18 9.32 11.92 -7.13
C PRO A 18 7.90 12.45 -6.97
N GLU A 19 7.79 13.78 -6.89
CA GLU A 19 6.50 14.46 -6.95
C GLU A 19 5.94 14.34 -8.37
N PRO A 20 4.63 14.20 -8.57
CA PRO A 20 3.55 14.13 -7.57
C PRO A 20 3.06 12.71 -7.31
N GLU A 21 3.96 11.74 -7.20
CA GLU A 21 3.61 10.33 -7.16
C GLU A 21 2.72 9.97 -5.96
N THR A 22 3.04 10.51 -4.77
CA THR A 22 2.20 10.28 -3.59
C THR A 22 2.01 11.56 -2.80
N ASP A 23 0.97 11.57 -1.97
CA ASP A 23 0.67 12.65 -1.05
C ASP A 23 0.08 12.05 0.23
N VAL A 24 -0.27 12.91 1.18
CA VAL A 24 -0.97 12.47 2.38
C VAL A 24 -2.30 11.82 1.99
N VAL A 25 -2.81 10.97 2.86
CA VAL A 25 -4.10 10.31 2.60
C VAL A 25 -5.20 11.37 2.54
N ARG A 26 -6.02 11.31 1.49
CA ARG A 26 -7.09 12.29 1.28
C ARG A 26 -8.16 12.17 2.35
N SER A 27 -8.76 13.31 2.69
CA SER A 27 -9.86 13.35 3.65
C SER A 27 -11.00 12.42 3.21
N GLY A 28 -11.49 11.62 4.14
CA GLY A 28 -12.55 10.64 3.87
C GLY A 28 -12.06 9.33 3.29
N GLU A 29 -10.77 9.19 3.00
CA GLU A 29 -10.21 7.96 2.46
C GLU A 29 -9.22 7.28 3.42
N ASP A 30 -9.22 7.69 4.68
CA ASP A 30 -8.47 7.01 5.72
C ASP A 30 -9.08 5.65 6.03
N LEU A 31 -8.19 4.70 6.33
CA LEU A 31 -8.58 3.37 6.78
C LEU A 31 -8.19 3.21 8.25
N ASP A 32 -8.56 2.09 8.84
CA ASP A 32 -8.08 1.74 10.19
C ASP A 32 -6.63 1.27 10.10
N TRP A 33 -5.72 2.23 10.08
CA TRP A 33 -4.29 1.93 9.91
C TRP A 33 -3.72 1.11 11.06
N GLY A 34 -4.26 1.26 12.26
CA GLY A 34 -3.82 0.44 13.38
C GLY A 34 -4.14 -1.03 13.19
N ALA A 35 -5.35 -1.33 12.71
CA ALA A 35 -5.75 -2.70 12.43
C ALA A 35 -4.96 -3.28 11.25
N ILE A 36 -4.73 -2.47 10.22
CA ILE A 36 -3.97 -2.88 9.06
C ILE A 36 -2.52 -3.17 9.44
N GLU A 37 -1.90 -2.29 10.22
CA GLU A 37 -0.53 -2.50 10.68
C GLU A 37 -0.42 -3.79 11.48
N ALA A 38 -1.34 -4.04 12.41
CA ALA A 38 -1.32 -5.25 13.21
C ALA A 38 -1.42 -6.51 12.34
N LEU A 39 -2.32 -6.49 11.36
CA LEU A 39 -2.48 -7.61 10.43
C LEU A 39 -1.19 -7.85 9.63
N LEU A 40 -0.62 -6.79 9.08
CA LEU A 40 0.56 -6.91 8.26
C LEU A 40 1.78 -7.39 9.04
N ARG A 41 1.89 -6.99 10.31
CA ARG A 41 2.99 -7.49 11.16
C ARG A 41 2.87 -8.98 11.47
N LEU A 42 1.67 -9.55 11.34
CA LEU A 42 1.45 -10.98 11.49
C LEU A 42 1.67 -11.74 10.17
N GLU A 43 1.28 -11.14 9.06
CA GLU A 43 1.19 -11.85 7.78
C GLU A 43 2.40 -11.65 6.87
N LEU A 44 3.08 -10.50 6.96
CA LEU A 44 4.23 -10.23 6.10
C LEU A 44 5.47 -10.96 6.56
N PRO A 45 6.40 -11.27 5.62
CA PRO A 45 7.70 -11.80 6.01
C PRO A 45 8.40 -10.87 6.99
N PRO A 46 9.06 -11.42 8.04
CA PRO A 46 9.69 -10.59 9.07
C PRO A 46 10.72 -9.60 8.51
N GLU A 47 11.41 -9.94 7.44
CA GLU A 47 12.42 -9.07 6.83
C GLU A 47 11.81 -7.80 6.23
N LEU A 48 10.50 -7.78 5.95
CA LEU A 48 9.84 -6.59 5.41
C LEU A 48 9.34 -5.64 6.49
N ILE A 49 9.06 -6.16 7.68
CA ILE A 49 8.48 -5.36 8.76
C ILE A 49 9.50 -5.01 9.84
N ASN A 50 10.43 -5.88 10.09
CA ASN A 50 11.53 -5.71 11.02
C ASN A 50 11.16 -4.74 12.17
N SER A 51 12.03 -3.80 12.53
CA SER A 51 11.74 -2.79 13.54
C SER A 51 11.32 -1.45 12.94
N GLY A 52 10.95 -1.44 11.65
CA GLY A 52 10.62 -0.22 10.95
C GLY A 52 9.29 0.40 11.40
N GLU A 53 9.24 1.73 11.41
CA GLU A 53 8.01 2.45 11.69
C GLU A 53 7.04 2.32 10.53
N PHE A 54 5.75 2.28 10.84
CA PHE A 54 4.69 2.18 9.85
C PHE A 54 4.31 3.58 9.35
N HIS A 55 4.34 3.76 8.02
CA HIS A 55 3.98 5.03 7.39
C HIS A 55 3.01 4.77 6.25
N VAL A 56 2.11 5.72 6.00
CA VAL A 56 1.12 5.63 4.93
C VAL A 56 1.08 6.91 4.13
N ARG A 57 1.05 6.78 2.80
CA ARG A 57 0.75 7.86 1.87
C ARG A 57 -0.22 7.33 0.82
N GLN A 58 -0.74 8.18 -0.02
CA GLN A 58 -1.73 7.78 -1.00
C GLN A 58 -1.30 8.20 -2.40
N PHE A 59 -1.52 7.32 -3.38
CA PHE A 59 -1.28 7.64 -4.77
C PHE A 59 -2.41 8.52 -5.33
N PRO A 60 -2.15 9.29 -6.41
CA PRO A 60 -3.19 10.11 -7.01
C PRO A 60 -4.40 9.29 -7.43
N ASN A 61 -5.57 9.92 -7.39
CA ASN A 61 -6.82 9.28 -7.74
C ASN A 61 -6.98 9.28 -9.27
N GLY A 62 -6.21 8.45 -9.96
CA GLY A 62 -6.25 8.33 -11.41
C GLY A 62 -6.82 7.01 -11.90
N SER A 63 -7.18 6.12 -10.99
CA SER A 63 -7.75 4.82 -11.33
C SER A 63 -9.01 4.59 -10.54
N ALA A 64 -9.73 3.52 -10.88
CA ALA A 64 -10.96 3.18 -10.19
C ALA A 64 -10.73 2.66 -8.78
N ASN A 65 -9.52 2.16 -8.47
CA ASN A 65 -9.19 1.65 -7.16
C ASN A 65 -8.48 2.70 -6.32
N LEU A 66 -8.61 2.58 -4.99
CA LEU A 66 -7.81 3.36 -4.07
C LEU A 66 -6.48 2.65 -3.83
N THR A 67 -5.40 3.39 -3.98
CA THR A 67 -4.05 2.84 -3.89
C THR A 67 -3.25 3.64 -2.89
N TYR A 68 -2.69 2.93 -1.90
CA TYR A 68 -1.92 3.54 -0.83
C TYR A 68 -0.49 3.02 -0.86
N LEU A 69 0.45 3.90 -0.54
CA LEU A 69 1.82 3.50 -0.30
C LEU A 69 1.98 3.28 1.19
N ILE A 70 2.40 2.10 1.58
CA ILE A 70 2.70 1.80 2.97
C ILE A 70 4.17 1.42 3.09
N ALA A 71 4.75 1.72 4.22
CA ALA A 71 6.15 1.41 4.46
C ALA A 71 6.38 0.99 5.90
N PHE A 72 7.29 0.05 6.08
CA PHE A 72 7.86 -0.30 7.37
C PHE A 72 9.33 0.12 7.30
N GLY A 73 9.64 1.30 7.86
CA GLY A 73 10.97 1.86 7.66
C GLY A 73 11.23 2.12 6.18
N ASP A 74 12.26 1.50 5.63
CA ASP A 74 12.64 1.67 4.23
C ASP A 74 11.93 0.71 3.27
N HIS A 75 11.17 -0.24 3.78
CA HIS A 75 10.49 -1.24 2.95
C HIS A 75 9.14 -0.71 2.50
N GLU A 76 9.00 -0.46 1.21
CA GLU A 76 7.80 0.11 0.61
C GLU A 76 6.92 -0.96 0.00
N LEU A 77 5.62 -0.86 0.26
CA LEU A 77 4.60 -1.78 -0.25
C LEU A 77 3.43 -0.96 -0.77
N VAL A 78 2.58 -1.62 -1.54
CA VAL A 78 1.38 -0.98 -2.09
C VAL A 78 0.16 -1.75 -1.59
N LEU A 79 -0.81 -1.01 -1.05
CA LEU A 79 -2.11 -1.56 -0.65
C LEU A 79 -3.15 -1.05 -1.64
N ARG A 80 -3.96 -1.98 -2.18
CA ARG A 80 -5.05 -1.63 -3.09
C ARG A 80 -6.36 -2.14 -2.53
N ARG A 81 -7.38 -1.28 -2.63
CA ARG A 81 -8.74 -1.64 -2.27
C ARG A 81 -9.72 -0.98 -3.24
N PRO A 82 -10.96 -1.51 -3.34
CA PRO A 82 -11.97 -0.85 -4.16
C PRO A 82 -12.34 0.51 -3.56
N PRO A 83 -12.93 1.42 -4.35
CA PRO A 83 -13.39 2.70 -3.82
C PRO A 83 -14.49 2.51 -2.79
N PHE A 84 -14.72 3.54 -1.97
CA PHE A 84 -15.83 3.53 -1.03
C PHE A 84 -17.16 3.61 -1.78
N GLY A 85 -18.20 3.07 -1.16
CA GLY A 85 -19.55 3.11 -1.71
C GLY A 85 -19.92 1.83 -2.44
N THR A 86 -21.02 1.90 -3.19
CA THR A 86 -21.56 0.74 -3.91
C THR A 86 -20.71 0.45 -5.14
N ILE A 87 -20.32 -0.81 -5.29
CA ILE A 87 -19.50 -1.28 -6.40
C ILE A 87 -20.32 -2.26 -7.22
N ALA A 88 -20.28 -2.12 -8.54
CA ALA A 88 -20.97 -3.05 -9.44
C ALA A 88 -20.38 -4.47 -9.27
N PRO A 89 -21.22 -5.52 -9.33
CA PRO A 89 -20.73 -6.89 -9.24
C PRO A 89 -19.64 -7.16 -10.27
N GLY A 90 -18.55 -7.80 -9.82
CA GLY A 90 -17.41 -8.12 -10.66
C GLY A 90 -16.44 -6.98 -10.91
N ALA A 91 -16.78 -5.75 -10.53
CA ALA A 91 -15.87 -4.61 -10.62
C ALA A 91 -14.94 -4.59 -9.40
N HIS A 92 -13.67 -4.22 -9.63
CA HIS A 92 -12.68 -4.06 -8.55
C HIS A 92 -12.52 -5.29 -7.69
N ASP A 93 -12.44 -6.47 -8.33
CA ASP A 93 -12.29 -7.74 -7.63
C ASP A 93 -10.85 -7.91 -7.16
N MET A 94 -10.62 -7.59 -5.90
CA MET A 94 -9.29 -7.65 -5.28
C MET A 94 -8.77 -9.09 -5.19
N ARG A 95 -9.65 -10.05 -4.97
CA ARG A 95 -9.27 -11.46 -4.91
C ARG A 95 -8.73 -11.94 -6.25
N ARG A 96 -9.37 -11.52 -7.33
CA ARG A 96 -8.96 -11.87 -8.67
C ARG A 96 -7.60 -11.25 -9.00
N GLU A 97 -7.43 -9.96 -8.71
CA GLU A 97 -6.14 -9.28 -8.92
C GLU A 97 -5.03 -9.95 -8.11
N TYR A 98 -5.30 -10.24 -6.85
CA TYR A 98 -4.34 -10.92 -5.98
C TYR A 98 -3.93 -12.27 -6.56
N LYS A 99 -4.92 -13.05 -7.02
CA LYS A 99 -4.66 -14.38 -7.59
C LYS A 99 -3.78 -14.29 -8.83
N VAL A 100 -4.09 -13.34 -9.72
CA VAL A 100 -3.31 -13.14 -10.93
C VAL A 100 -1.87 -12.76 -10.59
N LEU A 101 -1.67 -11.81 -9.69
CA LEU A 101 -0.33 -11.39 -9.29
C LEU A 101 0.44 -12.50 -8.58
N SER A 102 -0.25 -13.31 -7.78
CA SER A 102 0.37 -14.43 -7.07
C SER A 102 0.95 -15.48 -8.01
N GLN A 103 0.40 -15.58 -9.21
CA GLN A 103 0.91 -16.49 -10.23
C GLN A 103 1.94 -15.81 -11.13
N LEU A 104 1.70 -14.54 -11.47
CA LEU A 104 2.48 -13.83 -12.46
C LEU A 104 3.91 -13.57 -12.02
N TRP A 105 4.13 -13.22 -10.75
CA TRP A 105 5.47 -12.88 -10.27
C TRP A 105 6.44 -14.06 -10.34
N ARG A 106 5.92 -15.29 -10.38
CA ARG A 106 6.74 -16.49 -10.46
C ARG A 106 7.32 -16.72 -11.86
N SER A 107 6.64 -16.22 -12.89
CA SER A 107 7.04 -16.44 -14.28
C SER A 107 7.44 -15.15 -14.96
N PHE A 108 7.28 -14.01 -14.32
CA PHE A 108 7.60 -12.69 -14.89
C PHE A 108 8.22 -11.83 -13.79
N ASP A 109 9.53 -11.69 -13.82
CA ASP A 109 10.30 -11.07 -12.73
C ASP A 109 10.01 -9.58 -12.54
N LYS A 110 9.37 -8.92 -13.50
CA LYS A 110 9.00 -7.50 -13.39
C LYS A 110 7.63 -7.31 -12.73
N ALA A 111 6.86 -8.38 -12.55
CA ALA A 111 5.57 -8.28 -11.89
C ALA A 111 5.77 -8.12 -10.39
N PRO A 112 4.98 -7.25 -9.72
CA PRO A 112 5.09 -7.12 -8.27
C PRO A 112 4.63 -8.40 -7.58
N ARG A 113 5.30 -8.73 -6.48
CA ARG A 113 4.91 -9.87 -5.67
C ARG A 113 3.74 -9.47 -4.78
N ALA A 114 2.65 -10.25 -4.82
CA ALA A 114 1.52 -10.09 -3.91
C ALA A 114 1.81 -10.86 -2.63
N TYR A 115 1.63 -10.20 -1.49
CA TYR A 115 1.97 -10.78 -0.19
C TYR A 115 0.76 -11.21 0.63
N VAL A 116 -0.26 -10.35 0.70
CA VAL A 116 -1.38 -10.55 1.61
C VAL A 116 -2.67 -10.18 0.91
N LEU A 117 -3.67 -11.03 1.02
CA LEU A 117 -5.06 -10.70 0.69
C LEU A 117 -5.86 -10.73 1.99
N CYS A 118 -6.58 -9.65 2.27
CA CYS A 118 -7.46 -9.57 3.42
C CYS A 118 -8.90 -9.45 2.93
N ASP A 119 -9.72 -10.41 3.29
CA ASP A 119 -11.16 -10.38 2.99
C ASP A 119 -12.00 -10.18 4.24
N ASP A 120 -11.38 -9.81 5.35
CA ASP A 120 -12.08 -9.44 6.57
C ASP A 120 -12.43 -7.96 6.50
N HIS A 121 -13.71 -7.68 6.23
CA HIS A 121 -14.18 -6.32 6.08
C HIS A 121 -14.17 -5.51 7.38
N ASP A 122 -13.97 -6.15 8.52
CA ASP A 122 -13.81 -5.43 9.79
C ASP A 122 -12.47 -4.70 9.88
N VAL A 123 -11.50 -5.09 9.05
CA VAL A 123 -10.17 -4.47 9.07
C VAL A 123 -10.17 -3.16 8.28
N ALA A 124 -10.65 -3.17 7.04
CA ALA A 124 -10.55 -2.00 6.17
C ALA A 124 -11.86 -1.66 5.44
N GLY A 125 -12.95 -2.31 5.79
CA GLY A 125 -14.27 -2.05 5.19
C GLY A 125 -14.50 -2.72 3.85
N ALA A 126 -13.52 -3.38 3.29
CA ALA A 126 -13.61 -4.08 2.01
C ALA A 126 -12.43 -5.04 1.88
N ASP A 127 -12.47 -5.89 0.86
CA ASP A 127 -11.30 -6.68 0.51
C ASP A 127 -10.17 -5.75 0.12
N PHE A 128 -8.95 -6.10 0.50
CA PHE A 128 -7.78 -5.40 0.03
C PHE A 128 -6.62 -6.38 -0.10
N PHE A 129 -5.61 -5.98 -0.87
CA PHE A 129 -4.38 -6.77 -0.89
C PHE A 129 -3.16 -5.87 -0.85
N VAL A 130 -2.05 -6.47 -0.44
CA VAL A 130 -0.77 -5.78 -0.31
C VAL A 130 0.23 -6.47 -1.22
N MET A 131 0.94 -5.67 -1.98
CA MET A 131 1.93 -6.16 -2.93
C MET A 131 3.21 -5.34 -2.83
N GLU A 132 4.27 -5.88 -3.44
CA GLU A 132 5.53 -5.20 -3.58
C GLU A 132 5.38 -3.92 -4.41
N ARG A 133 6.09 -2.87 -4.03
CA ARG A 133 6.17 -1.68 -4.87
C ARG A 133 7.22 -1.89 -5.95
N ARG A 134 6.83 -1.69 -7.20
CA ARG A 134 7.74 -1.68 -8.34
C ARG A 134 7.82 -0.28 -8.93
N HIS A 135 9.03 0.12 -9.28
CA HIS A 135 9.31 1.44 -9.87
C HIS A 135 9.39 1.35 -11.38
#